data_e1e75ba9d23dd90063f64db98f957c67
#
_entry.id   e1e75ba9d23dd90063f64db98f957c67
#
_cell.length_a   1.000
_cell.length_b   1.000
_cell.length_c   1.000
_cell.angle_alpha   90.00
_cell.angle_beta   90.00
_cell.angle_gamma   90.00
#
_symmetry.space_group_name_H-M   'P 1'
#
loop_
_entity.id
_entity.type
_entity.pdbx_description
1 polymer ?
#
loop_
_entity_poly.entity_id
_entity_poly.type
_entity_poly.pdbx_seq_one_letter_code
_entity_poly.pdbx_strand_id
1 'polypeptide(L)'
;MAGVHPATASRALNQATESLVNAETAARIKKVAAEMGYSPNPIARSLKTSRSASIGLVIPDLTNPLFPPIVRGVEDVLRPIGYNAWIVNTDNRPEVEKAAIESFRQRNVEGFVFATAHLKHPLLDELAAASTPMVLVNRRTNSADIPSVTSDDAAGVAMAMQHLVDLGHTKIVHLAGPQDLSTGVTRRRAFVSSLEDLGLPAEVSRTIICQEWSELAGAEAMRTLLDSGPEFTAVLAGNDLLALGVYDTLSERGLRCPDDISVVGFNDMPFMDKVSPPMTTVRIPHYELGAEAARLLLEVLYDPARHPRSMLLPLSMVIRSSTGRVPARAGA
;
A
#
# COMPACT_ATOMS: atom_id res chain seq x y z
N MET A 1 31.54 -37.53 -11.36
CA MET A 1 30.94 -37.46 -9.99
C MET A 1 31.98 -36.85 -9.04
N ALA A 2 31.54 -36.02 -8.06
CA ALA A 2 32.49 -35.30 -7.18
C ALA A 2 33.17 -36.17 -6.11
N GLY A 3 32.87 -37.47 -6.02
CA GLY A 3 33.52 -38.44 -5.10
C GLY A 3 33.31 -38.13 -3.60
N VAL A 4 32.19 -37.54 -3.21
CA VAL A 4 31.89 -37.16 -1.84
C VAL A 4 30.55 -37.70 -1.38
N HIS A 5 30.36 -37.81 -0.07
CA HIS A 5 29.05 -38.19 0.48
C HIS A 5 27.98 -37.16 0.12
N PRO A 6 26.71 -37.54 -0.15
CA PRO A 6 25.62 -36.62 -0.53
C PRO A 6 25.42 -35.46 0.45
N ALA A 7 25.61 -35.68 1.76
CA ALA A 7 25.52 -34.63 2.77
C ALA A 7 26.61 -33.55 2.60
N THR A 8 27.84 -33.93 2.19
CA THR A 8 28.92 -32.99 1.92
C THR A 8 28.66 -32.19 0.64
N ALA A 9 28.13 -32.83 -0.41
CA ALA A 9 27.68 -32.14 -1.61
C ALA A 9 26.56 -31.13 -1.33
N SER A 10 25.56 -31.53 -0.55
CA SER A 10 24.47 -30.65 -0.13
C SER A 10 24.96 -29.43 0.67
N ARG A 11 25.93 -29.61 1.57
CA ARG A 11 26.51 -28.49 2.36
C ARG A 11 27.31 -27.55 1.47
N ALA A 12 28.12 -28.07 0.55
CA ALA A 12 28.94 -27.26 -0.35
C ALA A 12 28.13 -26.43 -1.36
N LEU A 13 26.93 -26.91 -1.72
CA LEU A 13 26.01 -26.22 -2.64
C LEU A 13 25.02 -25.29 -1.92
N ASN A 14 25.07 -25.20 -0.60
CA ASN A 14 24.22 -24.30 0.18
C ASN A 14 25.08 -23.20 0.81
N GLN A 15 24.83 -21.94 0.41
CA GLN A 15 25.56 -20.76 0.90
C GLN A 15 25.67 -20.67 2.42
N ALA A 16 24.61 -21.04 3.15
CA ALA A 16 24.58 -20.98 4.61
C ALA A 16 25.50 -22.03 5.30
N THR A 17 25.88 -23.10 4.59
CA THR A 17 26.67 -24.20 5.16
C THR A 17 27.95 -24.49 4.38
N GLU A 18 28.24 -23.72 3.34
CA GLU A 18 29.45 -23.88 2.51
C GLU A 18 30.73 -23.78 3.35
N SER A 19 30.75 -22.86 4.31
CA SER A 19 31.89 -22.66 5.23
C SER A 19 32.22 -23.88 6.09
N LEU A 20 31.31 -24.85 6.20
CA LEU A 20 31.51 -26.12 6.91
C LEU A 20 32.22 -27.18 6.04
N VAL A 21 32.50 -26.86 4.77
CA VAL A 21 33.19 -27.74 3.82
C VAL A 21 34.53 -27.09 3.41
N ASN A 22 35.58 -27.90 3.32
CA ASN A 22 36.87 -27.41 2.85
C ASN A 22 36.72 -26.70 1.49
N ALA A 23 37.35 -25.51 1.33
CA ALA A 23 37.21 -24.65 0.18
C ALA A 23 37.51 -25.35 -1.16
N GLU A 24 38.57 -26.19 -1.22
CA GLU A 24 38.91 -26.97 -2.41
C GLU A 24 37.83 -27.99 -2.77
N THR A 25 37.29 -28.67 -1.76
CA THR A 25 36.20 -29.64 -1.92
C THR A 25 34.93 -28.94 -2.38
N ALA A 26 34.62 -27.78 -1.80
CA ALA A 26 33.45 -26.97 -2.19
C ALA A 26 33.56 -26.49 -3.65
N ALA A 27 34.73 -25.99 -4.06
CA ALA A 27 34.98 -25.56 -5.43
C ALA A 27 34.82 -26.72 -6.43
N ARG A 28 35.39 -27.90 -6.10
CA ARG A 28 35.25 -29.11 -6.93
C ARG A 28 33.76 -29.53 -7.06
N ILE A 29 33.01 -29.54 -5.97
CA ILE A 29 31.59 -29.90 -6.00
C ILE A 29 30.76 -28.91 -6.84
N LYS A 30 31.00 -27.60 -6.70
CA LYS A 30 30.36 -26.57 -7.51
C LYS A 30 30.65 -26.73 -8.99
N LYS A 31 31.92 -27.00 -9.35
CA LYS A 31 32.33 -27.25 -10.74
C LYS A 31 31.58 -28.45 -11.34
N VAL A 32 31.56 -29.59 -10.64
CA VAL A 32 30.86 -30.79 -11.11
C VAL A 32 29.35 -30.56 -11.20
N ALA A 33 28.75 -29.84 -10.24
CA ALA A 33 27.34 -29.50 -10.29
C ALA A 33 27.01 -28.65 -11.52
N ALA A 34 27.84 -27.64 -11.82
CA ALA A 34 27.67 -26.80 -13.01
C ALA A 34 27.81 -27.60 -14.32
N GLU A 35 28.84 -28.49 -14.42
CA GLU A 35 29.04 -29.36 -15.57
C GLU A 35 27.88 -30.32 -15.83
N MET A 36 27.21 -30.77 -14.76
CA MET A 36 26.04 -31.65 -14.83
C MET A 36 24.70 -30.92 -14.97
N GLY A 37 24.67 -29.58 -14.98
CA GLY A 37 23.44 -28.79 -14.92
C GLY A 37 22.63 -29.05 -13.65
N TYR A 38 23.29 -29.52 -12.57
CA TYR A 38 22.60 -29.83 -11.31
C TYR A 38 22.37 -28.56 -10.50
N SER A 39 21.13 -28.29 -10.20
CA SER A 39 20.69 -27.30 -9.21
C SER A 39 20.06 -28.02 -8.02
N PRO A 40 20.38 -27.63 -6.77
CA PRO A 40 19.70 -28.16 -5.60
C PRO A 40 18.18 -28.00 -5.74
N ASN A 41 17.44 -29.08 -5.55
CA ASN A 41 15.98 -29.03 -5.64
C ASN A 41 15.39 -28.28 -4.43
N PRO A 42 14.73 -27.10 -4.65
CA PRO A 42 14.16 -26.32 -3.55
C PRO A 42 13.08 -27.11 -2.76
N ILE A 43 12.33 -27.98 -3.44
CA ILE A 43 11.30 -28.80 -2.80
C ILE A 43 11.92 -29.82 -1.84
N ALA A 44 13.00 -30.50 -2.28
CA ALA A 44 13.73 -31.43 -1.43
C ALA A 44 14.38 -30.73 -0.21
N ARG A 45 14.80 -29.48 -0.39
CA ARG A 45 15.32 -28.64 0.71
C ARG A 45 14.19 -28.26 1.68
N SER A 46 13.04 -27.82 1.17
CA SER A 46 11.88 -27.44 2.00
C SER A 46 11.37 -28.59 2.85
N LEU A 47 11.30 -29.81 2.28
CA LEU A 47 10.94 -31.03 3.00
C LEU A 47 11.92 -31.34 4.16
N LYS A 48 13.22 -31.07 3.96
CA LYS A 48 14.26 -31.33 4.97
C LYS A 48 14.31 -30.27 6.07
N THR A 49 14.03 -29.02 5.73
CA THR A 49 14.15 -27.85 6.64
C THR A 49 12.81 -27.42 7.20
N SER A 50 11.69 -27.97 6.71
CA SER A 50 10.32 -27.49 6.96
C SER A 50 10.14 -25.99 6.63
N ARG A 51 11.00 -25.44 5.73
CA ARG A 51 10.97 -24.05 5.29
C ARG A 51 10.95 -23.96 3.78
N SER A 52 9.95 -23.25 3.25
CA SER A 52 9.82 -23.01 1.81
C SER A 52 10.59 -21.78 1.34
N ALA A 53 11.01 -20.91 2.26
CA ALA A 53 11.55 -19.58 1.99
C ALA A 53 10.64 -18.78 1.04
N SER A 54 9.34 -18.83 1.27
CA SER A 54 8.34 -18.17 0.44
C SER A 54 7.32 -17.43 1.29
N ILE A 55 6.97 -16.21 0.85
CA ILE A 55 5.97 -15.33 1.46
C ILE A 55 4.87 -15.07 0.42
N GLY A 56 3.61 -15.13 0.85
CA GLY A 56 2.47 -14.70 0.05
C GLY A 56 2.25 -13.20 0.18
N LEU A 57 2.19 -12.50 -0.95
CA LEU A 57 1.84 -11.09 -1.01
C LEU A 57 0.49 -10.94 -1.73
N VAL A 58 -0.52 -10.54 -0.97
CA VAL A 58 -1.91 -10.44 -1.44
C VAL A 58 -2.27 -8.98 -1.65
N ILE A 59 -2.53 -8.60 -2.89
CA ILE A 59 -2.82 -7.22 -3.28
C ILE A 59 -4.19 -7.11 -3.95
N PRO A 60 -4.89 -5.97 -3.79
CA PRO A 60 -6.24 -5.83 -4.32
C PRO A 60 -6.27 -5.57 -5.82
N ASP A 61 -5.29 -4.82 -6.36
CA ASP A 61 -5.27 -4.42 -7.76
C ASP A 61 -3.84 -4.07 -8.22
N LEU A 62 -3.27 -4.87 -9.12
CA LEU A 62 -1.94 -4.65 -9.72
C LEU A 62 -1.89 -3.45 -10.66
N THR A 63 -3.04 -3.02 -11.19
CA THR A 63 -3.11 -1.88 -12.11
C THR A 63 -3.07 -0.54 -11.38
N ASN A 64 -3.38 -0.53 -10.08
CA ASN A 64 -3.27 0.66 -9.25
C ASN A 64 -1.79 0.97 -8.94
N PRO A 65 -1.26 2.13 -9.39
CA PRO A 65 0.15 2.49 -9.26
C PRO A 65 0.67 2.59 -7.82
N LEU A 66 -0.21 2.59 -6.83
CA LEU A 66 0.12 2.53 -5.40
C LEU A 66 0.91 1.27 -5.03
N PHE A 67 0.51 0.09 -5.57
CA PHE A 67 1.01 -1.20 -5.09
C PHE A 67 2.38 -1.61 -5.61
N PRO A 68 2.81 -1.36 -6.87
CA PRO A 68 4.12 -1.78 -7.36
C PRO A 68 5.31 -1.32 -6.50
N PRO A 69 5.38 -0.07 -5.98
CA PRO A 69 6.46 0.32 -5.08
C PRO A 69 6.43 -0.41 -3.72
N ILE A 70 5.23 -0.73 -3.20
CA ILE A 70 5.07 -1.54 -1.98
C ILE A 70 5.63 -2.95 -2.22
N VAL A 71 5.23 -3.59 -3.32
CA VAL A 71 5.75 -4.90 -3.74
C VAL A 71 7.27 -4.88 -3.82
N ARG A 72 7.82 -3.84 -4.44
CA ARG A 72 9.28 -3.66 -4.56
C ARG A 72 9.96 -3.59 -3.19
N GLY A 73 9.39 -2.84 -2.24
CA GLY A 73 9.89 -2.76 -0.87
C GLY A 73 9.92 -4.12 -0.18
N VAL A 74 8.85 -4.93 -0.34
CA VAL A 74 8.80 -6.30 0.18
C VAL A 74 9.89 -7.17 -0.43
N GLU A 75 10.02 -7.18 -1.76
CA GLU A 75 11.02 -8.00 -2.46
C GLU A 75 12.46 -7.66 -2.08
N ASP A 76 12.78 -6.38 -1.97
CA ASP A 76 14.15 -5.94 -1.66
C ASP A 76 14.61 -6.32 -0.25
N VAL A 77 13.67 -6.50 0.69
CA VAL A 77 13.95 -7.03 2.04
C VAL A 77 14.08 -8.55 2.02
N LEU A 78 13.25 -9.25 1.27
CA LEU A 78 13.19 -10.72 1.28
C LEU A 78 14.30 -11.36 0.45
N ARG A 79 14.63 -10.81 -0.70
CA ARG A 79 15.59 -11.39 -1.67
C ARG A 79 16.99 -11.62 -1.09
N PRO A 80 17.63 -10.69 -0.34
CA PRO A 80 18.99 -10.89 0.21
C PRO A 80 19.08 -12.06 1.18
N ILE A 81 17.98 -12.44 1.81
CA ILE A 81 17.91 -13.56 2.78
C ILE A 81 17.37 -14.85 2.14
N GLY A 82 17.18 -14.85 0.82
CA GLY A 82 16.80 -16.02 0.03
C GLY A 82 15.31 -16.37 0.09
N TYR A 83 14.45 -15.44 0.52
CA TYR A 83 13.00 -15.57 0.41
C TYR A 83 12.49 -15.07 -0.93
N ASN A 84 11.41 -15.69 -1.43
CA ASN A 84 10.67 -15.25 -2.60
C ASN A 84 9.28 -14.74 -2.21
N ALA A 85 8.83 -13.64 -2.83
CA ALA A 85 7.46 -13.19 -2.72
C ALA A 85 6.60 -13.80 -3.85
N TRP A 86 5.50 -14.44 -3.49
CA TRP A 86 4.49 -14.93 -4.42
C TRP A 86 3.32 -13.96 -4.41
N ILE A 87 3.11 -13.25 -5.51
CA ILE A 87 2.12 -12.19 -5.60
C ILE A 87 0.83 -12.75 -6.16
N VAL A 88 -0.30 -12.38 -5.54
CA VAL A 88 -1.62 -12.62 -6.09
C VAL A 88 -2.41 -11.31 -6.14
N ASN A 89 -3.07 -11.07 -7.27
CA ASN A 89 -4.04 -10.01 -7.48
C ASN A 89 -5.44 -10.54 -7.22
N THR A 90 -6.20 -9.89 -6.32
CA THR A 90 -7.52 -10.39 -5.91
C THR A 90 -8.69 -9.69 -6.61
N ASP A 91 -8.45 -8.56 -7.27
CA ASP A 91 -9.49 -7.67 -7.83
C ASP A 91 -10.57 -7.31 -6.78
N ASN A 92 -10.17 -7.18 -5.51
CA ASN A 92 -11.06 -6.98 -4.36
C ASN A 92 -12.16 -8.07 -4.22
N ARG A 93 -11.93 -9.30 -4.74
CA ARG A 93 -12.88 -10.41 -4.67
C ARG A 93 -12.51 -11.40 -3.57
N PRO A 94 -13.37 -11.54 -2.52
CA PRO A 94 -13.07 -12.42 -1.37
C PRO A 94 -12.86 -13.89 -1.74
N GLU A 95 -13.57 -14.40 -2.75
CA GLU A 95 -13.43 -15.76 -3.22
C GLU A 95 -12.06 -16.02 -3.89
N VAL A 96 -11.51 -15.02 -4.60
CA VAL A 96 -10.17 -15.11 -5.20
C VAL A 96 -9.10 -15.07 -4.11
N GLU A 97 -9.26 -14.20 -3.12
CA GLU A 97 -8.36 -14.11 -1.97
C GLU A 97 -8.32 -15.44 -1.19
N LYS A 98 -9.48 -16.00 -0.89
CA LYS A 98 -9.57 -17.31 -0.19
C LYS A 98 -8.88 -18.42 -0.97
N ALA A 99 -9.18 -18.55 -2.27
CA ALA A 99 -8.56 -19.56 -3.12
C ALA A 99 -7.03 -19.40 -3.22
N ALA A 100 -6.54 -18.16 -3.26
CA ALA A 100 -5.11 -17.86 -3.27
C ALA A 100 -4.42 -18.32 -1.97
N ILE A 101 -5.02 -18.03 -0.81
CA ILE A 101 -4.49 -18.45 0.48
C ILE A 101 -4.43 -19.97 0.58
N GLU A 102 -5.48 -20.69 0.15
CA GLU A 102 -5.48 -22.14 0.12
C GLU A 102 -4.36 -22.69 -0.78
N SER A 103 -4.18 -22.09 -1.96
CA SER A 103 -3.10 -22.44 -2.89
C SER A 103 -1.70 -22.20 -2.28
N PHE A 104 -1.51 -21.11 -1.56
CA PHE A 104 -0.26 -20.79 -0.89
C PHE A 104 0.02 -21.75 0.28
N ARG A 105 -0.99 -22.12 1.06
CA ARG A 105 -0.87 -23.13 2.11
C ARG A 105 -0.41 -24.49 1.55
N GLN A 106 -0.97 -24.93 0.42
CA GLN A 106 -0.55 -26.16 -0.26
C GLN A 106 0.92 -26.12 -0.71
N ARG A 107 1.48 -24.91 -0.93
CA ARG A 107 2.90 -24.68 -1.28
C ARG A 107 3.77 -24.40 -0.08
N ASN A 108 3.25 -24.55 1.14
CA ASN A 108 3.94 -24.29 2.40
C ASN A 108 4.51 -22.86 2.48
N VAL A 109 3.79 -21.85 2.00
CA VAL A 109 4.15 -20.45 2.20
C VAL A 109 4.20 -20.16 3.70
N GLU A 110 5.29 -19.54 4.18
CA GLU A 110 5.59 -19.42 5.62
C GLU A 110 4.81 -18.29 6.28
N GLY A 111 4.41 -17.26 5.53
CA GLY A 111 3.66 -16.12 6.05
C GLY A 111 3.13 -15.24 4.94
N PHE A 112 2.37 -14.22 5.34
CA PHE A 112 1.63 -13.39 4.39
C PHE A 112 1.79 -11.89 4.66
N VAL A 113 1.86 -11.10 3.59
CA VAL A 113 1.63 -9.65 3.62
C VAL A 113 0.33 -9.36 2.88
N PHE A 114 -0.64 -8.75 3.57
CA PHE A 114 -1.94 -8.41 3.00
C PHE A 114 -2.09 -6.90 2.80
N ALA A 115 -2.36 -6.47 1.58
CA ALA A 115 -2.78 -5.11 1.24
C ALA A 115 -4.29 -5.00 1.00
N THR A 116 -5.03 -6.09 1.20
CA THR A 116 -6.46 -6.25 0.92
C THR A 116 -7.36 -6.00 2.13
N ALA A 117 -6.81 -5.69 3.30
CA ALA A 117 -7.56 -5.61 4.54
C ALA A 117 -8.76 -4.64 4.46
N HIS A 118 -9.94 -5.15 4.87
CA HIS A 118 -11.13 -4.37 5.19
C HIS A 118 -11.24 -4.20 6.71
N LEU A 119 -11.99 -3.23 7.21
CA LEU A 119 -12.21 -3.01 8.65
C LEU A 119 -12.82 -4.24 9.33
N LYS A 120 -13.74 -4.92 8.64
CA LYS A 120 -14.25 -6.24 9.01
C LYS A 120 -13.81 -7.23 7.95
N HIS A 121 -12.97 -8.20 8.31
CA HIS A 121 -12.37 -9.12 7.36
C HIS A 121 -12.34 -10.56 7.93
N PRO A 122 -13.44 -11.32 7.82
CA PRO A 122 -13.58 -12.61 8.47
C PRO A 122 -12.45 -13.60 8.16
N LEU A 123 -11.94 -13.62 6.92
CA LEU A 123 -10.83 -14.48 6.52
C LEU A 123 -9.53 -14.16 7.28
N LEU A 124 -9.22 -12.87 7.47
CA LEU A 124 -8.04 -12.46 8.24
C LEU A 124 -8.22 -12.78 9.72
N ASP A 125 -9.43 -12.63 10.26
CA ASP A 125 -9.75 -13.01 11.64
C ASP A 125 -9.59 -14.52 11.86
N GLU A 126 -10.02 -15.36 10.90
CA GLU A 126 -9.81 -16.82 10.90
C GLU A 126 -8.32 -17.17 10.84
N LEU A 127 -7.53 -16.50 9.99
CA LEU A 127 -6.10 -16.70 9.89
C LEU A 127 -5.36 -16.31 11.18
N ALA A 128 -5.78 -15.21 11.81
CA ALA A 128 -5.24 -14.75 13.09
C ALA A 128 -5.53 -15.77 14.21
N ALA A 129 -6.77 -16.25 14.29
CA ALA A 129 -7.16 -17.31 15.25
C ALA A 129 -6.36 -18.60 15.05
N ALA A 130 -5.97 -18.92 13.83
CA ALA A 130 -5.11 -20.05 13.49
C ALA A 130 -3.61 -19.75 13.69
N SER A 131 -3.24 -18.59 14.26
CA SER A 131 -1.85 -18.15 14.45
C SER A 131 -1.01 -18.16 13.17
N THR A 132 -1.64 -17.91 12.03
CA THR A 132 -0.96 -17.80 10.73
C THR A 132 -0.09 -16.54 10.73
N PRO A 133 1.23 -16.64 10.44
CA PRO A 133 2.10 -15.47 10.38
C PRO A 133 1.65 -14.52 9.28
N MET A 134 1.27 -13.30 9.65
CA MET A 134 0.85 -12.29 8.68
C MET A 134 1.07 -10.87 9.18
N VAL A 135 1.16 -9.93 8.22
CA VAL A 135 1.23 -8.48 8.44
C VAL A 135 0.33 -7.79 7.44
N LEU A 136 -0.40 -6.78 7.89
CA LEU A 136 -1.19 -5.91 7.02
C LEU A 136 -0.33 -4.74 6.56
N VAL A 137 -0.50 -4.32 5.32
CA VAL A 137 0.21 -3.16 4.76
C VAL A 137 -0.79 -2.18 4.13
N ASN A 138 -0.53 -0.87 4.28
CA ASN A 138 -1.36 0.22 3.75
C ASN A 138 -2.76 0.32 4.39
N ARG A 139 -3.40 -0.79 4.69
CA ARG A 139 -4.72 -0.89 5.33
C ARG A 139 -4.62 -1.73 6.60
N ARG A 140 -5.59 -1.58 7.49
CA ARG A 140 -5.73 -2.40 8.70
C ARG A 140 -7.18 -2.83 8.91
N THR A 141 -7.37 -3.86 9.71
CA THR A 141 -8.69 -4.27 10.22
C THR A 141 -9.03 -3.51 11.51
N ASN A 142 -10.21 -3.78 12.08
CA ASN A 142 -10.56 -3.32 13.42
C ASN A 142 -9.89 -4.13 14.53
N SER A 143 -9.31 -5.31 14.22
CA SER A 143 -8.59 -6.11 15.20
C SER A 143 -7.22 -5.50 15.49
N ALA A 144 -6.89 -5.39 16.77
CA ALA A 144 -5.56 -5.00 17.23
C ALA A 144 -4.56 -6.16 17.23
N ASP A 145 -5.04 -7.40 17.04
CA ASP A 145 -4.21 -8.61 17.14
C ASP A 145 -3.42 -8.92 15.88
N ILE A 146 -3.70 -8.21 14.77
CA ILE A 146 -3.00 -8.39 13.51
C ILE A 146 -1.99 -7.25 13.32
N PRO A 147 -0.68 -7.58 13.23
CA PRO A 147 0.36 -6.58 12.98
C PRO A 147 0.09 -5.80 11.70
N SER A 148 0.38 -4.49 11.72
CA SER A 148 0.15 -3.66 10.53
C SER A 148 1.20 -2.57 10.35
N VAL A 149 1.48 -2.23 9.09
CA VAL A 149 2.28 -1.07 8.69
C VAL A 149 1.41 -0.18 7.82
N THR A 150 1.08 1.00 8.33
CA THR A 150 0.21 1.97 7.64
C THR A 150 0.83 3.37 7.67
N SER A 151 0.27 4.29 6.91
CA SER A 151 0.64 5.70 6.95
C SER A 151 -0.19 6.46 8.00
N ASP A 152 0.35 7.58 8.51
CA ASP A 152 -0.39 8.51 9.36
C ASP A 152 -1.33 9.36 8.51
N ASP A 153 -2.38 8.74 8.02
CA ASP A 153 -3.37 9.38 7.15
C ASP A 153 -4.02 10.60 7.80
N ALA A 154 -4.16 10.61 9.13
CA ALA A 154 -4.75 11.74 9.83
C ALA A 154 -3.83 12.97 9.77
N ALA A 155 -2.55 12.80 10.04
CA ALA A 155 -1.57 13.88 9.88
C ALA A 155 -1.48 14.35 8.42
N GLY A 156 -1.57 13.43 7.46
CA GLY A 156 -1.57 13.77 6.03
C GLY A 156 -2.73 14.67 5.62
N VAL A 157 -3.94 14.33 6.07
CA VAL A 157 -5.14 15.16 5.81
C VAL A 157 -5.01 16.51 6.49
N ALA A 158 -4.53 16.57 7.74
CA ALA A 158 -4.33 17.83 8.46
C ALA A 158 -3.34 18.75 7.72
N MET A 159 -2.22 18.20 7.19
CA MET A 159 -1.28 18.98 6.35
C MET A 159 -1.93 19.52 5.08
N ALA A 160 -2.74 18.71 4.39
CA ALA A 160 -3.44 19.13 3.18
C ALA A 160 -4.47 20.23 3.47
N MET A 161 -5.23 20.11 4.55
CA MET A 161 -6.21 21.10 4.98
C MET A 161 -5.53 22.42 5.38
N GLN A 162 -4.43 22.37 6.15
CA GLN A 162 -3.66 23.55 6.51
C GLN A 162 -3.13 24.26 5.26
N HIS A 163 -2.58 23.51 4.30
CA HIS A 163 -2.11 24.08 3.02
C HIS A 163 -3.21 24.85 2.27
N LEU A 164 -4.43 24.27 2.18
CA LEU A 164 -5.55 24.93 1.53
C LEU A 164 -6.00 26.19 2.27
N VAL A 165 -6.02 26.15 3.61
CA VAL A 165 -6.37 27.32 4.44
C VAL A 165 -5.31 28.42 4.32
N ASP A 166 -4.02 28.10 4.26
CA ASP A 166 -2.92 29.06 4.06
C ASP A 166 -3.04 29.79 2.69
N LEU A 167 -3.68 29.15 1.70
CA LEU A 167 -4.04 29.74 0.40
C LEU A 167 -5.34 30.55 0.43
N GLY A 168 -6.04 30.59 1.57
CA GLY A 168 -7.28 31.34 1.80
C GLY A 168 -8.56 30.56 1.50
N HIS A 169 -8.49 29.25 1.25
CA HIS A 169 -9.70 28.44 1.03
C HIS A 169 -10.44 28.19 2.34
N THR A 170 -11.73 28.53 2.37
CA THR A 170 -12.65 28.27 3.50
C THR A 170 -13.81 27.37 3.13
N LYS A 171 -14.06 27.16 1.83
CA LYS A 171 -15.10 26.30 1.28
C LYS A 171 -14.41 25.13 0.57
N ILE A 172 -14.15 24.06 1.33
CA ILE A 172 -13.40 22.91 0.89
C ILE A 172 -14.32 21.69 0.88
N VAL A 173 -14.32 20.93 -0.20
CA VAL A 173 -15.04 19.65 -0.29
C VAL A 173 -14.10 18.47 -0.23
N HIS A 174 -14.56 17.35 0.31
CA HIS A 174 -13.76 16.13 0.41
C HIS A 174 -14.42 14.98 -0.37
N LEU A 175 -13.68 14.41 -1.29
CA LEU A 175 -14.05 13.13 -1.91
C LEU A 175 -13.47 12.00 -1.08
N ALA A 176 -14.23 11.48 -0.13
CA ALA A 176 -13.82 10.38 0.72
C ALA A 176 -13.88 9.05 -0.02
N GLY A 177 -12.96 8.15 0.30
CA GLY A 177 -13.00 6.80 -0.24
C GLY A 177 -13.95 5.86 0.50
N PRO A 178 -13.94 4.57 0.14
CA PRO A 178 -14.81 3.54 0.72
C PRO A 178 -14.70 3.49 2.25
N GLN A 179 -15.85 3.40 2.92
CA GLN A 179 -15.93 3.49 4.38
C GLN A 179 -15.83 2.13 5.09
N ASP A 180 -15.66 1.07 4.37
CA ASP A 180 -15.28 -0.27 4.84
C ASP A 180 -13.75 -0.46 4.88
N LEU A 181 -12.99 0.52 4.38
CA LEU A 181 -11.52 0.56 4.40
C LEU A 181 -11.01 1.55 5.45
N SER A 182 -9.95 1.16 6.15
CA SER A 182 -9.33 2.00 7.20
C SER A 182 -8.86 3.35 6.66
N THR A 183 -8.30 3.38 5.45
CA THR A 183 -7.85 4.60 4.77
C THR A 183 -9.01 5.55 4.49
N GLY A 184 -10.13 5.05 3.97
CA GLY A 184 -11.32 5.87 3.71
C GLY A 184 -11.91 6.48 4.98
N VAL A 185 -12.08 5.67 6.02
CA VAL A 185 -12.62 6.14 7.32
C VAL A 185 -11.67 7.12 8.00
N THR A 186 -10.36 6.82 8.04
CA THR A 186 -9.40 7.68 8.73
C THR A 186 -9.29 9.05 8.06
N ARG A 187 -9.16 9.08 6.71
CA ARG A 187 -9.07 10.34 5.95
C ARG A 187 -10.33 11.19 6.09
N ARG A 188 -11.51 10.56 6.04
CA ARG A 188 -12.78 11.27 6.25
C ARG A 188 -12.90 11.85 7.66
N ARG A 189 -12.56 11.07 8.69
CA ARG A 189 -12.59 11.57 10.09
C ARG A 189 -11.61 12.71 10.29
N ALA A 190 -10.41 12.60 9.75
CA ALA A 190 -9.40 13.64 9.83
C ALA A 190 -9.82 14.92 9.10
N PHE A 191 -10.52 14.82 7.96
CA PHE A 191 -11.10 15.97 7.27
C PHE A 191 -12.12 16.70 8.16
N VAL A 192 -13.05 15.95 8.76
CA VAL A 192 -14.07 16.54 9.65
C VAL A 192 -13.41 17.21 10.89
N SER A 193 -12.45 16.52 11.52
CA SER A 193 -11.72 17.10 12.65
C SER A 193 -10.94 18.37 12.25
N SER A 194 -10.33 18.38 11.08
CA SER A 194 -9.60 19.55 10.58
C SER A 194 -10.50 20.76 10.32
N LEU A 195 -11.78 20.56 9.98
CA LEU A 195 -12.73 21.68 9.87
C LEU A 195 -12.93 22.35 11.23
N GLU A 196 -13.08 21.58 12.29
CA GLU A 196 -13.25 22.08 13.65
C GLU A 196 -11.97 22.77 14.15
N ASP A 197 -10.81 22.12 13.99
CA ASP A 197 -9.51 22.61 14.43
C ASP A 197 -9.11 23.94 13.75
N LEU A 198 -9.50 24.10 12.48
CA LEU A 198 -9.18 25.29 11.66
C LEU A 198 -10.30 26.36 11.69
N GLY A 199 -11.38 26.13 12.45
CA GLY A 199 -12.52 27.04 12.56
C GLY A 199 -13.27 27.25 11.25
N LEU A 200 -13.30 26.24 10.37
CA LEU A 200 -13.99 26.28 9.08
C LEU A 200 -15.48 25.91 9.23
N PRO A 201 -16.38 26.60 8.49
CA PRO A 201 -17.81 26.32 8.60
C PRO A 201 -18.14 24.94 8.02
N ALA A 202 -18.67 24.04 8.85
CA ALA A 202 -19.04 22.69 8.44
C ALA A 202 -20.20 22.67 7.42
N GLU A 203 -21.06 23.68 7.45
CA GLU A 203 -22.26 23.78 6.59
C GLU A 203 -21.90 23.95 5.10
N VAL A 204 -20.76 24.56 4.81
CA VAL A 204 -20.29 24.79 3.42
C VAL A 204 -19.23 23.77 2.98
N SER A 205 -18.80 22.90 3.89
CA SER A 205 -17.83 21.86 3.60
C SER A 205 -18.54 20.52 3.48
N ARG A 206 -18.54 19.93 2.29
CA ARG A 206 -19.22 18.66 2.02
C ARG A 206 -18.24 17.51 1.88
N THR A 207 -18.70 16.33 2.29
CA THR A 207 -18.01 15.08 2.00
C THR A 207 -18.90 14.22 1.11
N ILE A 208 -18.36 13.76 -0.02
CA ILE A 208 -18.98 12.72 -0.85
C ILE A 208 -18.20 11.44 -0.66
N ILE A 209 -18.91 10.34 -0.40
CA ILE A 209 -18.32 9.01 -0.24
C ILE A 209 -18.29 8.34 -1.62
N CYS A 210 -17.08 8.11 -2.13
CA CYS A 210 -16.83 7.30 -3.32
C CYS A 210 -16.77 5.82 -2.88
N GLN A 211 -17.43 4.95 -3.63
CA GLN A 211 -17.47 3.51 -3.31
C GLN A 211 -16.20 2.78 -3.74
N GLU A 212 -15.39 3.39 -4.60
CA GLU A 212 -14.14 2.85 -5.13
C GLU A 212 -13.05 3.92 -5.17
N TRP A 213 -11.80 3.46 -5.20
CA TRP A 213 -10.63 4.28 -5.44
C TRP A 213 -10.31 4.33 -6.93
N SER A 214 -11.18 4.96 -7.73
CA SER A 214 -11.04 5.04 -9.20
C SER A 214 -11.27 6.45 -9.73
N GLU A 215 -10.75 6.73 -10.92
CA GLU A 215 -10.96 8.00 -11.63
C GLU A 215 -12.45 8.20 -11.92
N LEU A 216 -13.14 7.12 -12.30
CA LEU A 216 -14.58 7.16 -12.60
C LEU A 216 -15.38 7.60 -11.37
N ALA A 217 -15.11 7.03 -10.20
CA ALA A 217 -15.79 7.41 -8.97
C ALA A 217 -15.51 8.88 -8.57
N GLY A 218 -14.28 9.35 -8.81
CA GLY A 218 -13.90 10.76 -8.62
C GLY A 218 -14.66 11.69 -9.56
N ALA A 219 -14.78 11.33 -10.83
CA ALA A 219 -15.52 12.11 -11.83
C ALA A 219 -17.03 12.18 -11.51
N GLU A 220 -17.66 11.07 -11.12
CA GLU A 220 -19.06 11.03 -10.74
C GLU A 220 -19.34 11.89 -9.50
N ALA A 221 -18.48 11.78 -8.48
CA ALA A 221 -18.57 12.59 -7.27
C ALA A 221 -18.42 14.08 -7.59
N MET A 222 -17.48 14.45 -8.45
CA MET A 222 -17.27 15.85 -8.84
C MET A 222 -18.43 16.40 -9.66
N ARG A 223 -18.99 15.62 -10.60
CA ARG A 223 -20.22 16.03 -11.35
C ARG A 223 -21.36 16.28 -10.36
N THR A 224 -21.57 15.39 -9.40
CA THR A 224 -22.61 15.56 -8.37
C THR A 224 -22.42 16.85 -7.57
N LEU A 225 -21.19 17.19 -7.20
CA LEU A 225 -20.87 18.43 -6.49
C LEU A 225 -21.19 19.67 -7.34
N LEU A 226 -20.79 19.69 -8.58
CA LEU A 226 -21.03 20.83 -9.48
C LEU A 226 -22.51 21.00 -9.81
N ASP A 227 -23.27 19.92 -9.94
CA ASP A 227 -24.70 19.94 -10.24
C ASP A 227 -25.56 20.27 -9.00
N SER A 228 -25.12 19.92 -7.78
CA SER A 228 -25.85 20.15 -6.54
C SER A 228 -25.63 21.53 -5.91
N GLY A 229 -24.70 22.29 -6.41
CA GLY A 229 -24.63 23.72 -6.27
C GLY A 229 -24.14 24.41 -5.01
N PRO A 230 -23.48 23.83 -3.97
CA PRO A 230 -22.78 24.70 -3.06
C PRO A 230 -21.51 25.22 -3.70
N GLU A 231 -21.25 26.50 -3.53
CA GLU A 231 -19.98 27.08 -3.92
C GLU A 231 -18.84 26.51 -3.10
N PHE A 232 -17.83 25.95 -3.73
CA PHE A 232 -16.55 25.57 -3.13
C PHE A 232 -15.39 26.05 -4.00
N THR A 233 -14.22 26.17 -3.43
CA THR A 233 -13.04 26.69 -4.11
C THR A 233 -11.88 25.70 -4.12
N ALA A 234 -12.01 24.62 -3.35
CA ALA A 234 -11.00 23.56 -3.31
C ALA A 234 -11.63 22.18 -3.09
N VAL A 235 -10.94 21.17 -3.62
CA VAL A 235 -11.24 19.75 -3.45
C VAL A 235 -10.03 19.08 -2.79
N LEU A 236 -10.27 18.41 -1.67
CA LEU A 236 -9.34 17.42 -1.10
C LEU A 236 -9.84 16.04 -1.52
N ALA A 237 -9.20 15.43 -2.50
CA ALA A 237 -9.51 14.08 -2.93
C ALA A 237 -8.87 13.05 -1.98
N GLY A 238 -9.61 12.00 -1.68
CA GLY A 238 -9.15 10.95 -0.78
C GLY A 238 -7.96 10.14 -1.32
N ASN A 239 -7.73 10.15 -2.63
CA ASN A 239 -6.49 9.68 -3.26
C ASN A 239 -6.30 10.36 -4.63
N ASP A 240 -5.13 10.09 -5.28
CA ASP A 240 -4.80 10.68 -6.57
C ASP A 240 -5.69 10.20 -7.72
N LEU A 241 -6.22 8.96 -7.67
CA LEU A 241 -7.15 8.47 -8.69
C LEU A 241 -8.46 9.25 -8.66
N LEU A 242 -9.01 9.49 -7.46
CA LEU A 242 -10.18 10.37 -7.33
C LEU A 242 -9.88 11.79 -7.84
N ALA A 243 -8.67 12.31 -7.56
CA ALA A 243 -8.25 13.62 -8.03
C ALA A 243 -8.11 13.70 -9.56
N LEU A 244 -7.69 12.63 -10.22
CA LEU A 244 -7.68 12.55 -11.69
C LEU A 244 -9.11 12.65 -12.26
N GLY A 245 -10.08 11.95 -11.65
CA GLY A 245 -11.49 12.08 -12.03
C GLY A 245 -12.05 13.51 -11.82
N VAL A 246 -11.55 14.22 -10.78
CA VAL A 246 -11.86 15.65 -10.62
C VAL A 246 -11.31 16.45 -11.80
N TYR A 247 -10.06 16.21 -12.22
CA TYR A 247 -9.47 16.90 -13.38
C TYR A 247 -10.29 16.70 -14.65
N ASP A 248 -10.70 15.47 -14.95
CA ASP A 248 -11.51 15.15 -16.11
C ASP A 248 -12.82 15.96 -16.09
N THR A 249 -13.51 15.97 -14.94
CA THR A 249 -14.78 16.69 -14.80
C THR A 249 -14.60 18.21 -14.88
N LEU A 250 -13.54 18.78 -14.31
CA LEU A 250 -13.25 20.21 -14.45
C LEU A 250 -13.02 20.56 -15.93
N SER A 251 -12.24 19.76 -16.65
CA SER A 251 -12.00 19.94 -18.07
C SER A 251 -13.30 19.87 -18.90
N GLU A 252 -14.17 18.86 -18.63
CA GLU A 252 -15.47 18.71 -19.27
C GLU A 252 -16.38 19.94 -19.08
N ARG A 253 -16.28 20.60 -17.93
CA ARG A 253 -17.09 21.78 -17.56
C ARG A 253 -16.43 23.11 -17.91
N GLY A 254 -15.26 23.10 -18.53
CA GLY A 254 -14.49 24.30 -18.86
C GLY A 254 -13.97 25.07 -17.66
N LEU A 255 -13.84 24.41 -16.50
CA LEU A 255 -13.27 24.94 -15.27
C LEU A 255 -11.76 24.66 -15.23
N ARG A 256 -11.00 25.59 -14.68
CA ARG A 256 -9.54 25.53 -14.64
C ARG A 256 -9.05 25.16 -13.24
N CYS A 257 -8.14 24.23 -13.19
CA CYS A 257 -7.36 23.94 -11.99
C CYS A 257 -5.97 24.61 -12.14
N PRO A 258 -5.52 25.44 -11.18
CA PRO A 258 -6.16 25.78 -9.91
C PRO A 258 -7.02 27.07 -9.97
N ASP A 259 -7.10 27.78 -11.10
CA ASP A 259 -7.64 29.13 -11.20
C ASP A 259 -9.09 29.26 -10.73
N ASP A 260 -9.92 28.26 -11.01
CA ASP A 260 -11.32 28.21 -10.62
C ASP A 260 -11.53 27.29 -9.38
N ILE A 261 -10.84 26.15 -9.35
CA ILE A 261 -10.90 25.17 -8.25
C ILE A 261 -9.50 24.58 -8.01
N SER A 262 -9.01 24.70 -6.79
CA SER A 262 -7.80 24.02 -6.31
C SER A 262 -8.08 22.55 -6.03
N VAL A 263 -7.11 21.66 -6.36
CA VAL A 263 -7.23 20.21 -6.14
C VAL A 263 -6.00 19.70 -5.41
N VAL A 264 -6.25 18.95 -4.33
CA VAL A 264 -5.21 18.21 -3.60
C VAL A 264 -5.51 16.74 -3.67
N GLY A 265 -4.54 15.94 -4.10
CA GLY A 265 -4.57 14.48 -4.08
C GLY A 265 -4.01 13.88 -2.79
N PHE A 266 -3.90 12.56 -2.77
CA PHE A 266 -3.32 11.79 -1.68
C PHE A 266 -2.72 10.51 -2.23
N ASN A 267 -1.49 10.21 -1.91
CA ASN A 267 -0.60 9.08 -2.17
C ASN A 267 0.71 9.53 -2.85
N ASP A 268 0.71 10.51 -3.73
CA ASP A 268 1.79 10.88 -4.66
C ASP A 268 2.21 9.68 -5.51
N MET A 269 1.22 9.10 -6.21
CA MET A 269 1.45 7.99 -7.14
C MET A 269 2.41 8.42 -8.28
N PRO A 270 3.09 7.46 -8.93
CA PRO A 270 3.90 7.75 -10.11
C PRO A 270 3.15 8.59 -11.15
N PHE A 271 3.84 9.55 -11.74
CA PHE A 271 3.37 10.46 -12.79
C PHE A 271 2.45 11.60 -12.35
N MET A 272 2.18 11.80 -11.07
CA MET A 272 1.41 12.97 -10.60
C MET A 272 2.12 14.32 -10.85
N ASP A 273 3.40 14.30 -11.15
CA ASP A 273 4.18 15.44 -11.62
C ASP A 273 4.08 15.68 -13.15
N LYS A 274 3.44 14.77 -13.90
CA LYS A 274 3.28 14.82 -15.37
C LYS A 274 1.85 15.13 -15.81
N VAL A 275 0.88 15.08 -14.91
CA VAL A 275 -0.50 15.52 -15.23
C VAL A 275 -0.56 17.04 -15.39
N SER A 276 -1.62 17.56 -16.00
CA SER A 276 -1.76 18.99 -16.24
C SER A 276 -3.02 19.56 -15.57
N PRO A 277 -2.82 20.44 -14.56
CA PRO A 277 -1.54 20.85 -13.95
C PRO A 277 -0.90 19.74 -13.12
N PRO A 278 0.43 19.79 -12.87
CA PRO A 278 1.08 18.87 -11.92
C PRO A 278 0.40 18.89 -10.55
N MET A 279 0.07 17.70 -10.01
CA MET A 279 -0.82 17.54 -8.86
C MET A 279 -0.10 17.77 -7.53
N THR A 280 -0.59 18.72 -6.73
CA THR A 280 -0.29 18.85 -5.31
C THR A 280 -0.93 17.68 -4.57
N THR A 281 -0.19 16.96 -3.75
CA THR A 281 -0.66 15.73 -3.11
C THR A 281 0.09 15.43 -1.81
N VAL A 282 -0.47 14.60 -0.97
CA VAL A 282 0.20 14.05 0.22
C VAL A 282 0.96 12.78 -0.19
N ARG A 283 2.28 12.77 0.05
CA ARG A 283 3.13 11.61 -0.29
C ARG A 283 3.11 10.57 0.82
N ILE A 284 2.74 9.35 0.45
CA ILE A 284 2.90 8.14 1.25
C ILE A 284 4.25 7.50 0.92
N PRO A 285 5.01 7.01 1.92
CA PRO A 285 6.27 6.30 1.68
C PRO A 285 5.98 4.84 1.24
N HIS A 286 5.54 4.65 -0.02
CA HIS A 286 5.07 3.36 -0.53
C HIS A 286 6.10 2.24 -0.42
N TYR A 287 7.36 2.52 -0.81
CA TYR A 287 8.44 1.56 -0.75
C TYR A 287 8.73 1.15 0.70
N GLU A 288 8.80 2.12 1.60
CA GLU A 288 9.04 1.92 3.02
C GLU A 288 7.91 1.13 3.69
N LEU A 289 6.65 1.37 3.28
CA LEU A 289 5.50 0.55 3.75
C LEU A 289 5.74 -0.93 3.46
N GLY A 290 6.15 -1.26 2.23
CA GLY A 290 6.44 -2.64 1.85
C GLY A 290 7.65 -3.21 2.58
N ALA A 291 8.73 -2.43 2.66
CA ALA A 291 9.97 -2.85 3.33
C ALA A 291 9.75 -3.12 4.83
N GLU A 292 9.04 -2.24 5.53
CA GLU A 292 8.73 -2.41 6.95
C GLU A 292 7.74 -3.56 7.19
N ALA A 293 6.76 -3.77 6.28
CA ALA A 293 5.85 -4.91 6.36
C ALA A 293 6.61 -6.23 6.24
N ALA A 294 7.58 -6.32 5.33
CA ALA A 294 8.41 -7.51 5.19
C ALA A 294 9.31 -7.73 6.43
N ARG A 295 9.94 -6.68 6.98
CA ARG A 295 10.73 -6.78 8.21
C ARG A 295 9.89 -7.24 9.40
N LEU A 296 8.71 -6.65 9.55
CA LEU A 296 7.78 -7.01 10.62
C LEU A 296 7.29 -8.46 10.47
N LEU A 297 7.03 -8.92 9.24
CA LEU A 297 6.66 -10.32 8.99
C LEU A 297 7.79 -11.28 9.37
N LEU A 298 9.04 -10.94 9.04
CA LEU A 298 10.20 -11.74 9.44
C LEU A 298 10.33 -11.80 10.97
N GLU A 299 10.09 -10.69 11.68
CA GLU A 299 10.05 -10.72 13.16
C GLU A 299 8.98 -11.67 13.68
N VAL A 300 7.78 -11.65 13.12
CA VAL A 300 6.67 -12.58 13.50
C VAL A 300 7.05 -14.03 13.22
N LEU A 301 7.74 -14.30 12.10
CA LEU A 301 8.19 -15.66 11.75
C LEU A 301 9.29 -16.20 12.66
N TYR A 302 10.20 -15.34 13.14
CA TYR A 302 11.31 -15.75 13.99
C TYR A 302 11.00 -15.73 15.49
N ASP A 303 10.04 -14.91 15.91
CA ASP A 303 9.57 -14.79 17.30
C ASP A 303 8.04 -14.72 17.38
N PRO A 304 7.35 -15.88 17.24
CA PRO A 304 5.88 -15.93 17.29
C PRO A 304 5.27 -15.51 18.63
N ALA A 305 6.06 -15.46 19.71
CA ALA A 305 5.60 -15.03 21.03
C ALA A 305 5.57 -13.50 21.19
N ARG A 306 6.12 -12.75 20.22
CA ARG A 306 6.13 -11.29 20.25
C ARG A 306 4.71 -10.75 20.09
N HIS A 307 4.38 -9.75 20.92
CA HIS A 307 3.09 -9.07 20.78
C HIS A 307 2.94 -8.38 19.43
N PRO A 308 1.75 -8.45 18.81
CA PRO A 308 1.44 -7.71 17.60
C PRO A 308 1.75 -6.22 17.78
N ARG A 309 2.37 -5.60 16.79
CA ARG A 309 2.59 -4.15 16.78
C ARG A 309 2.10 -3.52 15.49
N SER A 310 1.59 -2.31 15.60
CA SER A 310 1.26 -1.49 14.45
C SER A 310 2.28 -0.37 14.30
N MET A 311 2.72 -0.11 13.07
CA MET A 311 3.63 0.97 12.72
C MET A 311 2.88 2.00 11.89
N LEU A 312 3.04 3.28 12.25
CA LEU A 312 2.59 4.41 11.47
C LEU A 312 3.80 5.09 10.85
N LEU A 313 3.85 5.18 9.53
CA LEU A 313 4.90 5.88 8.82
C LEU A 313 4.49 7.34 8.56
N PRO A 314 5.44 8.29 8.73
CA PRO A 314 5.18 9.70 8.51
C PRO A 314 4.95 10.01 7.05
N LEU A 315 4.15 11.04 6.79
CA LEU A 315 3.82 11.55 5.47
C LEU A 315 4.50 12.89 5.20
N SER A 316 4.45 13.36 3.95
CA SER A 316 4.90 14.68 3.58
C SER A 316 3.98 15.29 2.51
N MET A 317 3.86 16.61 2.52
CA MET A 317 3.16 17.35 1.48
C MET A 317 4.07 17.57 0.29
N VAL A 318 3.57 17.33 -0.91
CA VAL A 318 4.25 17.63 -2.18
C VAL A 318 3.45 18.68 -2.91
N ILE A 319 3.91 19.94 -2.80
CA ILE A 319 3.24 21.08 -3.41
C ILE A 319 3.69 21.19 -4.86
N ARG A 320 2.71 21.27 -5.79
CA ARG A 320 2.90 21.47 -7.22
C ARG A 320 1.98 22.59 -7.72
N SER A 321 1.37 22.42 -8.90
CA SER A 321 0.64 23.51 -9.57
C SER A 321 -0.88 23.38 -9.53
N SER A 322 -1.45 22.37 -8.86
CA SER A 322 -2.89 22.17 -8.78
C SER A 322 -3.60 22.94 -7.67
N THR A 323 -2.86 23.72 -6.91
CA THR A 323 -3.39 24.59 -5.84
C THR A 323 -2.93 26.01 -6.06
N GLY A 324 -3.82 26.97 -5.85
CA GLY A 324 -3.57 28.40 -5.97
C GLY A 324 -4.30 29.18 -4.88
N ARG A 325 -4.07 30.47 -4.78
CA ARG A 325 -4.85 31.34 -3.88
C ARG A 325 -6.31 31.38 -4.33
N VAL A 326 -7.21 31.50 -3.37
CA VAL A 326 -8.63 31.71 -3.68
C VAL A 326 -8.77 32.84 -4.69
N PRO A 327 -9.51 32.63 -5.80
CA PRO A 327 -9.75 33.69 -6.79
C PRO A 327 -10.35 34.90 -6.12
N ALA A 328 -9.75 36.09 -6.34
CA ALA A 328 -10.40 37.35 -5.94
C ALA A 328 -11.72 37.41 -6.71
N ARG A 329 -12.86 37.32 -6.01
CA ARG A 329 -14.17 37.54 -6.66
C ARG A 329 -14.10 38.90 -7.36
N ALA A 330 -14.25 38.90 -8.67
CA ALA A 330 -14.56 40.12 -9.39
C ALA A 330 -15.80 40.70 -8.71
N GLY A 331 -15.67 41.91 -8.16
CA GLY A 331 -16.55 42.51 -7.17
C GLY A 331 -18.04 42.33 -7.48
N ALA A 332 -18.79 42.08 -6.39
CA ALA A 332 -20.23 42.16 -6.38
C ALA A 332 -20.69 43.61 -6.64
#